data_383e0c12b73c7ea347caad1c19a5653f
#
_entry.id   383e0c12b73c7ea347caad1c19a5653f
#
_cell.length_a   1.000
_cell.length_b   1.000
_cell.length_c   1.000
_cell.angle_alpha   90.00
_cell.angle_beta   90.00
_cell.angle_gamma   90.00
#
_symmetry.space_group_name_H-M   'P 1'
#
loop_
_entity.id
_entity.type
_entity.pdbx_description
1 polymer ?
#
loop_
_entity_poly.entity_id
_entity_poly.type
_entity_poly.pdbx_seq_one_letter_code
_entity_poly.pdbx_strand_id
1 'polypeptide(L)'
;MTPKSRIILALDVTQRARAVDIVEKSHEYLDAVKINWPLVLGAGPRIITEISGLSPVICDFKIADIPNTNRLIVEQAMNLGASAVIAHGFTGTDSLKACVDASDGKVFVVTEMSHPGGREFTQPNAEKIAAMAKEQGAMGIVAPATRPERIARMREIVGDLQIISPGVGAQGGKASDALRFGADFVIVGRAVYEAPDPREAAENLSKEIAEFLKTKK
;
A
#
# COMPACT_ATOMS: atom_id res chain seq x y z
N MET A 1 -5.79 9.27 3.46
CA MET A 1 -4.90 9.49 4.63
C MET A 1 -4.24 10.86 4.49
N THR A 2 -4.02 11.58 5.59
CA THR A 2 -3.25 12.84 5.58
C THR A 2 -1.77 12.49 5.80
N PRO A 3 -0.86 12.85 4.88
CA PRO A 3 0.54 12.45 5.00
C PRO A 3 1.25 13.10 6.18
N LYS A 4 1.95 12.30 6.98
CA LYS A 4 2.86 12.72 8.07
C LYS A 4 4.31 12.53 7.63
N SER A 5 4.68 11.31 7.30
CA SER A 5 6.02 10.91 6.84
C SER A 5 6.08 10.49 5.38
N ARG A 6 4.94 10.19 4.79
CA ARG A 6 4.72 9.56 3.47
C ARG A 6 5.25 8.13 3.37
N ILE A 7 5.40 7.45 4.51
CA ILE A 7 5.93 6.09 4.58
C ILE A 7 4.83 5.11 4.98
N ILE A 8 4.65 4.06 4.19
CA ILE A 8 3.86 2.87 4.53
C ILE A 8 4.86 1.72 4.70
N LEU A 9 4.90 1.10 5.87
CA LEU A 9 5.76 -0.07 6.13
C LEU A 9 5.11 -1.33 5.56
N ALA A 10 5.75 -2.00 4.59
CA ALA A 10 5.39 -3.37 4.22
C ALA A 10 5.98 -4.34 5.26
N LEU A 11 5.13 -4.90 6.11
CA LEU A 11 5.53 -5.78 7.20
C LEU A 11 5.47 -7.25 6.74
N ASP A 12 6.48 -7.66 5.95
CA ASP A 12 6.55 -8.98 5.33
C ASP A 12 7.30 -10.00 6.20
N VAL A 13 6.99 -10.04 7.49
CA VAL A 13 7.48 -11.02 8.46
C VAL A 13 6.39 -12.03 8.79
N THR A 14 6.76 -13.20 9.35
CA THR A 14 5.80 -14.28 9.62
C THR A 14 5.55 -14.52 11.11
N GLN A 15 6.40 -13.96 11.98
CA GLN A 15 6.32 -14.17 13.43
C GLN A 15 5.63 -12.99 14.11
N ARG A 16 4.58 -13.28 14.89
CA ARG A 16 3.78 -12.27 15.60
C ARG A 16 4.64 -11.34 16.48
N ALA A 17 5.48 -11.91 17.36
CA ALA A 17 6.29 -11.11 18.28
C ALA A 17 7.24 -10.16 17.54
N ARG A 18 7.86 -10.62 16.45
CA ARG A 18 8.72 -9.79 15.60
C ARG A 18 7.94 -8.68 14.90
N ALA A 19 6.74 -9.00 14.41
CA ALA A 19 5.89 -8.01 13.75
C ALA A 19 5.53 -6.85 14.69
N VAL A 20 5.09 -7.18 15.90
CA VAL A 20 4.72 -6.19 16.93
C VAL A 20 5.92 -5.35 17.34
N ASP A 21 7.09 -5.97 17.66
CA ASP A 21 8.31 -5.24 18.04
C ASP A 21 8.76 -4.23 16.97
N ILE A 22 8.71 -4.61 15.69
CA ILE A 22 9.06 -3.70 14.59
C ILE A 22 8.12 -2.49 14.57
N VAL A 23 6.80 -2.72 14.70
CA VAL A 23 5.82 -1.62 14.64
C VAL A 23 5.91 -0.74 15.87
N GLU A 24 6.03 -1.29 17.08
CA GLU A 24 6.24 -0.52 18.32
C GLU A 24 7.43 0.43 18.22
N LYS A 25 8.53 -0.02 17.59
CA LYS A 25 9.74 0.80 17.40
C LYS A 25 9.61 1.86 16.32
N SER A 26 8.85 1.61 15.26
CA SER A 26 8.88 2.45 14.04
C SER A 26 7.62 3.28 13.79
N HIS A 27 6.47 3.00 14.46
CA HIS A 27 5.16 3.59 14.13
C HIS A 27 5.13 5.12 14.14
N GLU A 28 5.96 5.76 14.97
CA GLU A 28 6.03 7.23 15.04
C GLU A 28 6.45 7.87 13.71
N TYR A 29 7.17 7.14 12.87
CA TYR A 29 7.70 7.58 11.57
C TYR A 29 6.92 7.02 10.38
N LEU A 30 5.78 6.37 10.62
CA LEU A 30 4.95 5.75 9.60
C LEU A 30 3.58 6.40 9.49
N ASP A 31 3.00 6.42 8.29
CA ASP A 31 1.60 6.79 8.08
C ASP A 31 0.67 5.57 8.18
N ALA A 32 1.17 4.39 7.83
CA ALA A 32 0.44 3.13 7.96
C ALA A 32 1.40 1.92 7.95
N VAL A 33 0.88 0.79 8.40
CA VAL A 33 1.51 -0.53 8.25
C VAL A 33 0.70 -1.36 7.26
N LYS A 34 1.37 -1.90 6.25
CA LYS A 34 0.78 -2.80 5.25
C LYS A 34 1.05 -4.25 5.64
N ILE A 35 -0.01 -4.99 5.94
CA ILE A 35 0.02 -6.41 6.32
C ILE A 35 -0.44 -7.25 5.12
N ASN A 36 0.26 -8.35 4.86
CA ASN A 36 -0.07 -9.30 3.80
C ASN A 36 -0.25 -10.73 4.31
N TRP A 37 -0.55 -11.67 3.41
CA TRP A 37 -0.84 -13.06 3.73
C TRP A 37 0.26 -13.79 4.51
N PRO A 38 1.58 -13.63 4.24
CA PRO A 38 2.62 -14.28 5.04
C PRO A 38 2.50 -14.02 6.54
N LEU A 39 2.24 -12.77 6.94
CA LEU A 39 2.05 -12.45 8.36
C LEU A 39 0.74 -13.00 8.91
N VAL A 40 -0.36 -12.87 8.17
CA VAL A 40 -1.68 -13.36 8.61
C VAL A 40 -1.68 -14.89 8.74
N LEU A 41 -1.06 -15.60 7.82
CA LEU A 41 -0.94 -17.06 7.89
C LEU A 41 -0.03 -17.53 9.02
N GLY A 42 1.04 -16.78 9.30
CA GLY A 42 2.00 -17.14 10.36
C GLY A 42 1.56 -16.76 11.78
N ALA A 43 0.86 -15.63 11.94
CA ALA A 43 0.47 -15.07 13.23
C ALA A 43 -1.03 -15.17 13.54
N GLY A 44 -1.84 -15.56 12.57
CA GLY A 44 -3.30 -15.53 12.64
C GLY A 44 -3.90 -14.13 12.37
N PRO A 45 -5.21 -14.05 12.02
CA PRO A 45 -5.83 -12.81 11.57
C PRO A 45 -5.93 -11.73 12.66
N ARG A 46 -5.89 -12.09 13.93
CA ARG A 46 -5.92 -11.12 15.05
C ARG A 46 -4.72 -10.18 15.09
N ILE A 47 -3.65 -10.48 14.36
CA ILE A 47 -2.51 -9.56 14.20
C ILE A 47 -2.93 -8.22 13.60
N ILE A 48 -3.98 -8.18 12.78
CA ILE A 48 -4.54 -6.95 12.21
C ILE A 48 -5.06 -6.05 13.35
N THR A 49 -5.86 -6.61 14.27
CA THR A 49 -6.39 -5.88 15.43
C THR A 49 -5.28 -5.37 16.34
N GLU A 50 -4.26 -6.19 16.57
CA GLU A 50 -3.15 -5.82 17.44
C GLU A 50 -2.35 -4.66 16.88
N ILE A 51 -1.98 -4.71 15.60
CA ILE A 51 -1.21 -3.66 14.95
C ILE A 51 -2.06 -2.41 14.72
N SER A 52 -3.38 -2.54 14.49
CA SER A 52 -4.27 -1.39 14.34
C SER A 52 -4.37 -0.52 15.61
N GLY A 53 -4.06 -1.06 16.77
CA GLY A 53 -3.92 -0.31 18.02
C GLY A 53 -2.66 0.58 18.07
N LEU A 54 -1.67 0.35 17.21
CA LEU A 54 -0.41 1.09 17.16
C LEU A 54 -0.32 2.04 15.95
N SER A 55 -0.82 1.63 14.80
CA SER A 55 -0.73 2.36 13.53
C SER A 55 -1.90 1.98 12.60
N PRO A 56 -2.35 2.87 11.70
CA PRO A 56 -3.31 2.49 10.66
C PRO A 56 -2.84 1.26 9.86
N VAL A 57 -3.72 0.30 9.61
CA VAL A 57 -3.39 -0.95 8.90
C VAL A 57 -4.01 -0.98 7.51
N ILE A 58 -3.20 -1.29 6.50
CA ILE A 58 -3.65 -1.60 5.14
C ILE A 58 -3.49 -3.10 4.92
N CYS A 59 -4.61 -3.82 4.71
CA CYS A 59 -4.58 -5.25 4.41
C CYS A 59 -4.28 -5.48 2.92
N ASP A 60 -3.03 -5.81 2.59
CA ASP A 60 -2.58 -6.09 1.23
C ASP A 60 -2.90 -7.55 0.84
N PHE A 61 -4.19 -7.85 0.75
CA PHE A 61 -4.67 -9.19 0.41
C PHE A 61 -4.76 -9.43 -1.10
N LYS A 62 -4.55 -8.38 -1.90
CA LYS A 62 -4.66 -8.42 -3.37
C LYS A 62 -5.93 -9.15 -3.80
N ILE A 63 -7.05 -8.73 -3.21
CA ILE A 63 -8.37 -9.35 -3.37
C ILE A 63 -8.72 -9.41 -4.85
N ALA A 64 -9.04 -10.62 -5.34
CA ALA A 64 -9.21 -10.88 -6.77
C ALA A 64 -10.14 -12.08 -7.00
N ASP A 65 -11.38 -11.99 -6.52
CA ASP A 65 -12.38 -13.05 -6.59
C ASP A 65 -13.70 -12.50 -7.18
N ILE A 66 -14.75 -13.31 -7.17
CA ILE A 66 -16.11 -12.88 -7.53
C ILE A 66 -16.67 -11.90 -6.47
N PRO A 67 -17.64 -11.06 -6.83
CA PRO A 67 -18.14 -9.99 -5.94
C PRO A 67 -18.52 -10.44 -4.54
N ASN A 68 -19.23 -11.56 -4.39
CA ASN A 68 -19.65 -12.05 -3.06
C ASN A 68 -18.47 -12.42 -2.17
N THR A 69 -17.46 -13.12 -2.69
CA THR A 69 -16.26 -13.51 -1.94
C THR A 69 -15.45 -12.29 -1.56
N ASN A 70 -15.28 -11.34 -2.49
CA ASN A 70 -14.58 -10.07 -2.23
C ASN A 70 -15.24 -9.31 -1.08
N ARG A 71 -16.57 -9.17 -1.09
CA ARG A 71 -17.30 -8.52 0.00
C ARG A 71 -17.00 -9.16 1.35
N LEU A 72 -17.07 -10.49 1.43
CA LEU A 72 -16.80 -11.24 2.67
C LEU A 72 -15.37 -11.03 3.18
N ILE A 73 -14.37 -11.04 2.29
CA ILE A 73 -12.95 -10.80 2.66
C ILE A 73 -12.78 -9.38 3.20
N VAL A 74 -13.34 -8.38 2.51
CA VAL A 74 -13.25 -6.98 2.92
C VAL A 74 -13.92 -6.75 4.27
N GLU A 75 -15.15 -7.24 4.45
CA GLU A 75 -15.88 -7.13 5.73
C GLU A 75 -15.05 -7.70 6.90
N GLN A 76 -14.43 -8.87 6.72
CA GLN A 76 -13.58 -9.47 7.76
C GLN A 76 -12.33 -8.61 8.05
N ALA A 77 -11.67 -8.10 7.03
CA ALA A 77 -10.51 -7.23 7.23
C ALA A 77 -10.88 -5.94 7.98
N MET A 78 -11.99 -5.29 7.59
CA MET A 78 -12.47 -4.07 8.25
C MET A 78 -12.92 -4.34 9.69
N ASN A 79 -13.62 -5.45 9.95
CA ASN A 79 -14.04 -5.86 11.30
C ASN A 79 -12.85 -6.15 12.23
N LEU A 80 -11.71 -6.55 11.69
CA LEU A 80 -10.47 -6.73 12.43
C LEU A 80 -9.71 -5.42 12.69
N GLY A 81 -10.19 -4.29 12.18
CA GLY A 81 -9.60 -2.97 12.40
C GLY A 81 -8.72 -2.46 11.25
N ALA A 82 -8.79 -3.05 10.06
CA ALA A 82 -8.12 -2.50 8.90
C ALA A 82 -8.65 -1.10 8.58
N SER A 83 -7.74 -0.19 8.23
CA SER A 83 -8.07 1.17 7.76
C SER A 83 -8.32 1.21 6.25
N ALA A 84 -7.78 0.24 5.51
CA ALA A 84 -7.99 0.05 4.09
C ALA A 84 -7.61 -1.37 3.66
N VAL A 85 -8.03 -1.75 2.45
CA VAL A 85 -7.62 -3.01 1.79
C VAL A 85 -6.98 -2.74 0.44
N ILE A 86 -6.21 -3.70 -0.09
CA ILE A 86 -5.70 -3.67 -1.46
C ILE A 86 -6.38 -4.77 -2.27
N ALA A 87 -7.00 -4.37 -3.39
CA ALA A 87 -7.65 -5.28 -4.34
C ALA A 87 -7.03 -5.14 -5.74
N HIS A 88 -7.14 -6.19 -6.55
CA HIS A 88 -6.82 -6.12 -7.97
C HIS A 88 -7.99 -5.56 -8.78
N GLY A 89 -7.69 -4.71 -9.78
CA GLY A 89 -8.72 -4.20 -10.69
C GLY A 89 -8.96 -5.06 -11.93
N PHE A 90 -8.10 -6.03 -12.24
CA PHE A 90 -8.24 -6.87 -13.45
C PHE A 90 -9.44 -7.83 -13.40
N THR A 91 -10.02 -8.05 -12.24
CA THR A 91 -11.22 -8.91 -12.07
C THR A 91 -12.51 -8.28 -12.58
N GLY A 92 -12.48 -6.99 -12.94
CA GLY A 92 -13.63 -6.30 -13.53
C GLY A 92 -14.34 -5.35 -12.55
N THR A 93 -15.27 -4.58 -13.12
CA THR A 93 -15.93 -3.48 -12.42
C THR A 93 -16.81 -3.95 -11.26
N ASP A 94 -17.56 -5.01 -11.44
CA ASP A 94 -18.47 -5.57 -10.43
C ASP A 94 -17.72 -6.13 -9.22
N SER A 95 -16.60 -6.80 -9.49
CA SER A 95 -15.69 -7.34 -8.48
C SER A 95 -15.03 -6.21 -7.66
N LEU A 96 -14.54 -5.16 -8.33
CA LEU A 96 -13.98 -3.98 -7.66
C LEU A 96 -15.06 -3.23 -6.86
N LYS A 97 -16.25 -3.04 -7.46
CA LYS A 97 -17.36 -2.35 -6.79
C LYS A 97 -17.74 -3.04 -5.48
N ALA A 98 -17.77 -4.36 -5.44
CA ALA A 98 -18.05 -5.10 -4.21
C ALA A 98 -17.02 -4.82 -3.09
N CYS A 99 -15.74 -4.64 -3.44
CA CYS A 99 -14.70 -4.23 -2.48
C CYS A 99 -14.91 -2.79 -1.98
N VAL A 100 -15.23 -1.87 -2.89
CA VAL A 100 -15.47 -0.44 -2.58
C VAL A 100 -16.67 -0.28 -1.66
N ASP A 101 -17.80 -0.90 -2.01
CA ASP A 101 -19.02 -0.84 -1.22
C ASP A 101 -18.82 -1.43 0.20
N ALA A 102 -18.14 -2.58 0.30
CA ALA A 102 -17.91 -3.25 1.58
C ALA A 102 -16.92 -2.53 2.52
N SER A 103 -16.08 -1.64 1.98
CA SER A 103 -15.09 -0.88 2.75
C SER A 103 -15.41 0.60 2.91
N ASP A 104 -16.56 1.06 2.43
CA ASP A 104 -16.89 2.50 2.35
C ASP A 104 -15.80 3.29 1.61
N GLY A 105 -15.42 2.80 0.41
CA GLY A 105 -14.41 3.40 -0.44
C GLY A 105 -12.95 3.17 -0.04
N LYS A 106 -12.68 2.53 1.10
CA LYS A 106 -11.32 2.36 1.65
C LYS A 106 -10.53 1.25 0.94
N VAL A 107 -10.42 1.35 -0.38
CA VAL A 107 -9.71 0.40 -1.25
C VAL A 107 -8.59 1.11 -2.00
N PHE A 108 -7.41 0.51 -2.00
CA PHE A 108 -6.36 0.80 -2.98
C PHE A 108 -6.39 -0.26 -4.08
N VAL A 109 -6.45 0.18 -5.33
CA VAL A 109 -6.57 -0.73 -6.48
C VAL A 109 -5.22 -0.94 -7.13
N VAL A 110 -4.78 -2.18 -7.25
CA VAL A 110 -3.55 -2.52 -7.98
C VAL A 110 -3.78 -2.27 -9.47
N THR A 111 -3.16 -1.23 -10.00
CA THR A 111 -3.17 -0.91 -11.44
C THR A 111 -2.01 -1.60 -12.15
N GLU A 112 -0.83 -1.61 -11.54
CA GLU A 112 0.36 -2.22 -12.10
C GLU A 112 1.23 -2.84 -11.01
N MET A 113 1.68 -4.08 -11.22
CA MET A 113 2.59 -4.78 -10.30
C MET A 113 4.03 -4.33 -10.50
N SER A 114 4.83 -4.27 -9.40
CA SER A 114 6.20 -3.75 -9.42
C SER A 114 7.25 -4.70 -10.00
N HIS A 115 7.00 -6.02 -9.97
CA HIS A 115 7.93 -7.04 -10.48
C HIS A 115 7.91 -7.15 -12.01
N PRO A 116 8.91 -7.81 -12.66
CA PRO A 116 9.01 -7.89 -14.11
C PRO A 116 7.77 -8.46 -14.82
N GLY A 117 7.16 -9.52 -14.29
CA GLY A 117 5.93 -10.13 -14.83
C GLY A 117 4.71 -9.21 -14.82
N GLY A 118 4.74 -8.12 -14.07
CA GLY A 118 3.72 -7.08 -14.12
C GLY A 118 3.56 -6.43 -15.50
N ARG A 119 4.59 -6.50 -16.35
CA ARG A 119 4.57 -6.00 -17.73
C ARG A 119 3.71 -6.84 -18.68
N GLU A 120 3.48 -8.10 -18.34
CA GLU A 120 2.77 -9.04 -19.23
C GLU A 120 1.25 -8.79 -19.22
N PHE A 121 0.66 -8.58 -18.04
CA PHE A 121 -0.78 -8.52 -17.86
C PHE A 121 -1.29 -7.24 -17.20
N THR A 122 -0.60 -6.74 -16.15
CA THR A 122 -1.11 -5.58 -15.41
C THR A 122 -0.76 -4.27 -16.12
N GLN A 123 0.45 -4.10 -16.64
CA GLN A 123 0.87 -2.87 -17.30
C GLN A 123 0.03 -2.53 -18.54
N PRO A 124 -0.30 -3.46 -19.47
CA PRO A 124 -1.14 -3.15 -20.63
C PRO A 124 -2.55 -2.65 -20.26
N ASN A 125 -3.06 -3.02 -19.08
CA ASN A 125 -4.39 -2.67 -18.61
C ASN A 125 -4.38 -1.58 -17.53
N ALA A 126 -3.22 -1.09 -17.11
CA ALA A 126 -3.08 -0.23 -15.95
C ALA A 126 -3.90 1.07 -16.04
N GLU A 127 -3.94 1.71 -17.20
CA GLU A 127 -4.69 2.96 -17.41
C GLU A 127 -6.20 2.74 -17.32
N LYS A 128 -6.69 1.66 -17.92
CA LYS A 128 -8.10 1.26 -17.83
C LYS A 128 -8.50 0.94 -16.38
N ILE A 129 -7.63 0.23 -15.65
CA ILE A 129 -7.87 -0.10 -14.24
C ILE A 129 -7.84 1.17 -13.39
N ALA A 130 -6.93 2.12 -13.65
CA ALA A 130 -6.86 3.39 -12.94
C ALA A 130 -8.13 4.24 -13.12
N ALA A 131 -8.63 4.35 -14.36
CA ALA A 131 -9.88 5.02 -14.65
C ALA A 131 -11.06 4.37 -13.92
N MET A 132 -11.16 3.04 -13.99
CA MET A 132 -12.19 2.28 -13.28
C MET A 132 -12.12 2.47 -11.77
N ALA A 133 -10.94 2.49 -11.16
CA ALA A 133 -10.76 2.74 -9.73
C ALA A 133 -11.34 4.10 -9.32
N LYS A 134 -11.09 5.13 -10.13
CA LYS A 134 -11.65 6.47 -9.93
C LYS A 134 -13.16 6.49 -10.07
N GLU A 135 -13.70 5.88 -11.12
CA GLU A 135 -15.15 5.83 -11.38
C GLU A 135 -15.91 5.08 -10.27
N GLN A 136 -15.32 4.03 -9.72
CA GLN A 136 -15.94 3.27 -8.63
C GLN A 136 -15.77 3.91 -7.25
N GLY A 137 -15.04 5.01 -7.10
CA GLY A 137 -14.86 5.71 -5.83
C GLY A 137 -13.85 5.06 -4.88
N ALA A 138 -12.84 4.40 -5.41
CA ALA A 138 -11.74 3.88 -4.59
C ALA A 138 -10.95 5.02 -3.91
N MET A 139 -10.35 4.76 -2.74
CA MET A 139 -9.47 5.70 -2.03
C MET A 139 -8.22 6.05 -2.84
N GLY A 140 -7.69 5.09 -3.58
CA GLY A 140 -6.45 5.28 -4.31
C GLY A 140 -6.06 4.08 -5.16
N ILE A 141 -4.86 4.15 -5.68
CA ILE A 141 -4.26 3.12 -6.53
C ILE A 141 -2.87 2.73 -6.05
N VAL A 142 -2.42 1.56 -6.51
CA VAL A 142 -1.04 1.09 -6.35
C VAL A 142 -0.33 1.22 -7.71
N ALA A 143 0.74 2.03 -7.77
CA ALA A 143 1.58 2.20 -8.95
C ALA A 143 3.07 2.05 -8.58
N PRO A 144 3.90 1.34 -9.40
CA PRO A 144 5.22 0.89 -8.99
C PRO A 144 6.27 2.00 -8.96
N ALA A 145 7.01 2.15 -7.86
CA ALA A 145 8.17 3.05 -7.73
C ALA A 145 9.36 2.63 -8.63
N THR A 146 9.38 1.40 -9.11
CA THR A 146 10.39 0.88 -10.05
C THR A 146 10.24 1.43 -11.48
N ARG A 147 9.11 2.11 -11.75
CA ARG A 147 8.78 2.76 -13.03
C ARG A 147 8.12 4.12 -12.77
N PRO A 148 8.90 5.13 -12.34
CA PRO A 148 8.34 6.41 -11.88
C PRO A 148 7.56 7.15 -12.98
N GLU A 149 7.91 7.00 -14.25
CA GLU A 149 7.16 7.55 -15.39
C GLU A 149 5.71 7.01 -15.44
N ARG A 150 5.50 5.79 -14.97
CA ARG A 150 4.15 5.22 -14.88
C ARG A 150 3.34 5.88 -13.76
N ILE A 151 3.97 6.31 -12.67
CA ILE A 151 3.30 7.06 -11.61
C ILE A 151 2.75 8.37 -12.14
N ALA A 152 3.56 9.13 -12.91
CA ALA A 152 3.11 10.38 -13.53
C ALA A 152 1.89 10.15 -14.43
N ARG A 153 1.93 9.10 -15.26
CA ARG A 153 0.81 8.76 -16.13
C ARG A 153 -0.44 8.37 -15.34
N MET A 154 -0.29 7.61 -14.25
CA MET A 154 -1.41 7.28 -13.37
C MET A 154 -1.99 8.54 -12.70
N ARG A 155 -1.15 9.47 -12.25
CA ARG A 155 -1.58 10.73 -11.64
C ARG A 155 -2.46 11.56 -12.57
N GLU A 156 -2.13 11.63 -13.87
CA GLU A 156 -2.96 12.31 -14.87
C GLU A 156 -4.38 11.71 -14.96
N ILE A 157 -4.50 10.39 -14.84
CA ILE A 157 -5.77 9.67 -14.95
C ILE A 157 -6.60 9.80 -13.66
N VAL A 158 -5.97 9.52 -12.51
CA VAL A 158 -6.72 9.41 -11.25
C VAL A 158 -6.97 10.76 -10.59
N GLY A 159 -6.24 11.81 -10.96
CA GLY A 159 -6.40 13.15 -10.35
C GLY A 159 -6.03 13.13 -8.88
N ASP A 160 -6.98 13.37 -7.98
CA ASP A 160 -6.74 13.54 -6.54
C ASP A 160 -6.76 12.21 -5.74
N LEU A 161 -7.00 11.07 -6.37
CA LEU A 161 -6.91 9.78 -5.67
C LEU A 161 -5.49 9.54 -5.16
N GLN A 162 -5.36 8.88 -4.01
CA GLN A 162 -4.05 8.59 -3.44
C GLN A 162 -3.29 7.55 -4.29
N ILE A 163 -2.00 7.78 -4.49
CA ILE A 163 -1.10 6.82 -5.13
C ILE A 163 -0.10 6.30 -4.09
N ILE A 164 -0.16 5.01 -3.80
CA ILE A 164 0.80 4.32 -2.96
C ILE A 164 1.77 3.53 -3.82
N SER A 165 3.08 3.70 -3.61
CA SER A 165 4.11 3.19 -4.54
C SER A 165 5.04 2.17 -3.89
N PRO A 166 4.87 0.86 -4.20
CA PRO A 166 5.79 -0.19 -3.77
C PRO A 166 7.05 -0.24 -4.65
N GLY A 167 8.10 -0.90 -4.12
CA GLY A 167 9.33 -1.17 -4.84
C GLY A 167 10.47 -0.22 -4.52
N VAL A 168 10.33 0.58 -3.48
CA VAL A 168 11.40 1.45 -2.96
C VAL A 168 12.46 0.63 -2.23
N GLY A 169 13.72 0.99 -2.41
CA GLY A 169 14.87 0.33 -1.80
C GLY A 169 15.19 -1.02 -2.46
N ALA A 170 14.83 -2.12 -1.85
CA ALA A 170 15.22 -3.47 -2.26
C ALA A 170 14.84 -3.89 -3.71
N GLN A 171 13.88 -3.21 -4.35
CA GLN A 171 13.53 -3.43 -5.76
C GLN A 171 14.13 -2.36 -6.70
N GLY A 172 14.97 -1.45 -6.18
CA GLY A 172 15.69 -0.44 -6.96
C GLY A 172 14.97 0.89 -7.15
N GLY A 173 13.73 1.04 -6.73
CA GLY A 173 13.02 2.33 -6.74
C GLY A 173 13.56 3.29 -5.69
N LYS A 174 13.52 4.59 -5.97
CA LYS A 174 13.87 5.66 -5.01
C LYS A 174 12.61 6.35 -4.51
N ALA A 175 12.55 6.62 -3.19
CA ALA A 175 11.43 7.35 -2.58
C ALA A 175 11.25 8.74 -3.21
N SER A 176 12.34 9.47 -3.38
CA SER A 176 12.35 10.79 -4.00
C SER A 176 11.79 10.80 -5.42
N ASP A 177 12.11 9.77 -6.23
CA ASP A 177 11.60 9.69 -7.59
C ASP A 177 10.10 9.38 -7.60
N ALA A 178 9.64 8.40 -6.81
CA ALA A 178 8.21 8.10 -6.70
C ALA A 178 7.39 9.34 -6.30
N LEU A 179 7.84 10.07 -5.27
CA LEU A 179 7.19 11.29 -4.80
C LEU A 179 7.29 12.45 -5.81
N ARG A 180 8.40 12.53 -6.55
CA ARG A 180 8.57 13.53 -7.62
C ARG A 180 7.56 13.34 -8.73
N PHE A 181 7.30 12.11 -9.10
CA PHE A 181 6.39 11.75 -10.17
C PHE A 181 4.92 11.63 -9.74
N GLY A 182 4.59 11.94 -8.48
CA GLY A 182 3.22 12.13 -8.04
C GLY A 182 2.67 11.05 -7.10
N ALA A 183 3.49 10.14 -6.57
CA ALA A 183 3.07 9.29 -5.47
C ALA A 183 2.78 10.12 -4.21
N ASP A 184 1.77 9.74 -3.45
CA ASP A 184 1.46 10.34 -2.15
C ASP A 184 2.23 9.65 -1.03
N PHE A 185 2.40 8.34 -1.15
CA PHE A 185 3.11 7.51 -0.18
C PHE A 185 4.03 6.51 -0.89
N VAL A 186 5.13 6.20 -0.24
CA VAL A 186 6.03 5.12 -0.63
C VAL A 186 5.85 3.91 0.29
N ILE A 187 5.91 2.72 -0.29
CA ILE A 187 5.85 1.47 0.47
C ILE A 187 7.27 0.92 0.58
N VAL A 188 7.76 0.81 1.83
CA VAL A 188 9.10 0.34 2.16
C VAL A 188 8.99 -0.89 3.05
N GLY A 189 9.77 -1.92 2.78
CA GLY A 189 9.76 -3.18 3.55
C GLY A 189 11.11 -3.44 4.20
N ARG A 190 11.95 -4.25 3.55
CA ARG A 190 13.24 -4.75 4.04
C ARG A 190 14.18 -3.68 4.62
N ALA A 191 14.22 -2.51 4.00
CA ALA A 191 15.05 -1.40 4.49
C ALA A 191 14.72 -0.97 5.93
N VAL A 192 13.51 -1.29 6.42
CA VAL A 192 13.10 -1.03 7.81
C VAL A 192 13.09 -2.33 8.63
N TYR A 193 12.35 -3.36 8.21
CA TYR A 193 12.15 -4.53 9.06
C TYR A 193 13.35 -5.51 9.13
N GLU A 194 14.33 -5.40 8.24
CA GLU A 194 15.60 -6.14 8.32
C GLU A 194 16.75 -5.29 8.89
N ALA A 195 16.51 -4.01 9.16
CA ALA A 195 17.51 -3.15 9.78
C ALA A 195 17.83 -3.62 11.20
N PRO A 196 19.08 -3.44 11.69
CA PRO A 196 19.44 -3.71 13.07
C PRO A 196 18.58 -2.93 14.08
N ASP A 197 18.22 -1.68 13.74
CA ASP A 197 17.28 -0.85 14.46
C ASP A 197 16.18 -0.33 13.51
N PRO A 198 14.96 -0.92 13.55
CA PRO A 198 13.83 -0.45 12.74
C PRO A 198 13.40 1.00 13.01
N ARG A 199 13.58 1.50 14.24
CA ARG A 199 13.28 2.89 14.60
C ARG A 199 14.20 3.84 13.86
N GLU A 200 15.52 3.64 13.99
CA GLU A 200 16.53 4.48 13.34
C GLU A 200 16.35 4.46 11.80
N ALA A 201 16.09 3.29 11.23
CA ALA A 201 15.88 3.14 9.80
C ALA A 201 14.65 3.93 9.32
N ALA A 202 13.52 3.85 10.03
CA ALA A 202 12.30 4.59 9.69
C ALA A 202 12.46 6.10 9.89
N GLU A 203 13.14 6.53 10.96
CA GLU A 203 13.45 7.92 11.23
C GLU A 203 14.33 8.54 10.14
N ASN A 204 15.40 7.87 9.76
CA ASN A 204 16.32 8.35 8.72
C ASN A 204 15.62 8.48 7.36
N LEU A 205 14.80 7.50 6.98
CA LEU A 205 14.00 7.59 5.77
C LEU A 205 12.99 8.75 5.82
N SER A 206 12.35 8.98 6.97
CA SER A 206 11.40 10.09 7.16
C SER A 206 12.11 11.45 7.02
N LYS A 207 13.33 11.59 7.55
CA LYS A 207 14.16 12.79 7.39
C LYS A 207 14.56 13.02 5.93
N GLU A 208 15.02 11.98 5.22
CA GLU A 208 15.35 12.05 3.80
C GLU A 208 14.17 12.54 2.96
N ILE A 209 12.98 11.97 3.17
CA ILE A 209 11.76 12.40 2.48
C ILE A 209 11.41 13.85 2.81
N ALA A 210 11.49 14.25 4.08
CA ALA A 210 11.18 15.61 4.51
C ALA A 210 12.14 16.64 3.89
N GLU A 211 13.43 16.33 3.78
CA GLU A 211 14.43 17.17 3.10
C GLU A 211 14.13 17.30 1.61
N PHE A 212 13.85 16.18 0.94
CA PHE A 212 13.46 16.20 -0.46
C PHE A 212 12.22 17.08 -0.73
N LEU A 213 11.21 17.00 0.13
CA LEU A 213 9.98 17.79 -0.02
C LEU A 213 10.21 19.30 0.17
N LYS A 214 11.21 19.72 0.95
CA LYS A 214 11.61 21.12 1.09
C LYS A 214 12.25 21.67 -0.18
N THR A 215 12.98 20.85 -0.94
CA THR A 215 13.62 21.28 -2.19
C THR A 215 12.64 21.44 -3.37
N LYS A 216 11.40 20.97 -3.22
CA LYS A 216 10.33 21.09 -4.22
C LYS A 216 9.49 22.38 -4.12
N LYS A 217 9.69 23.17 -3.06
CA LYS A 217 9.05 24.47 -2.87
C LYS A 217 9.90 25.59 -3.46
#